data_85331970cf876f308bd6276bb3d3f155
#
_entry.id   85331970cf876f308bd6276bb3d3f155
#
_cell.length_a   1.000
_cell.length_b   1.000
_cell.length_c   1.000
_cell.angle_alpha   90.00
_cell.angle_beta   90.00
_cell.angle_gamma   90.00
#
_symmetry.space_group_name_H-M   'P 1'
#
loop_
_entity.id
_entity.type
_entity.pdbx_description
1 polymer ?
#
loop_
_entity_poly.entity_id
_entity_poly.type
_entity_poly.pdbx_seq_one_letter_code
_entity_poly.pdbx_strand_id
1 'polypeptide(L)'
;MERHIGFDEYFHLIEQLADKIDIDVNYVVGIIRGGYIPADIISRIKKAKLLCLRACSYKDKTQGELSIYNMSENIPLSGNVILVDDLADSGRTLLEVKKYLSRCHKNANIKTAVIWNKSSNTLAKPDYYVSDVGSEWIVQPFEKYGD
;
A
#
# COMPACT_ATOMS: atom_id res chain seq x y z
N MET A 1 13.94 18.09 -5.50
CA MET A 1 13.75 18.59 -4.12
C MET A 1 13.31 17.43 -3.23
N GLU A 2 13.94 17.33 -2.07
CA GLU A 2 13.59 16.30 -1.10
C GLU A 2 12.69 16.87 -0.02
N ARG A 3 11.70 16.10 0.36
CA ARG A 3 10.85 16.43 1.50
C ARG A 3 11.04 15.34 2.55
N HIS A 4 11.58 15.74 3.70
CA HIS A 4 11.84 14.83 4.80
C HIS A 4 10.66 14.78 5.75
N ILE A 5 10.19 13.56 6.03
CA ILE A 5 9.06 13.30 6.91
C ILE A 5 9.58 12.75 8.22
N GLY A 6 9.23 13.41 9.33
CA GLY A 6 9.57 12.90 10.66
C GLY A 6 8.59 11.83 11.11
N PHE A 7 8.94 11.13 12.21
CA PHE A 7 8.08 10.05 12.73
C PHE A 7 6.70 10.56 13.15
N ASP A 8 6.65 11.71 13.83
CA ASP A 8 5.36 12.24 14.29
C ASP A 8 4.44 12.57 13.12
N GLU A 9 4.97 13.23 12.10
CA GLU A 9 4.23 13.54 10.89
C GLU A 9 3.77 12.26 10.18
N TYR A 10 4.66 11.27 10.10
CA TYR A 10 4.40 10.00 9.44
C TYR A 10 3.21 9.27 10.09
N PHE A 11 3.21 9.15 11.41
CA PHE A 11 2.11 8.50 12.12
C PHE A 11 0.82 9.28 11.98
N HIS A 12 0.89 10.60 12.00
CA HIS A 12 -0.28 11.44 11.80
C HIS A 12 -0.90 11.24 10.41
N LEU A 13 -0.06 11.14 9.39
CA LEU A 13 -0.52 10.87 8.02
C LEU A 13 -1.20 9.51 7.90
N ILE A 14 -0.69 8.49 8.60
CA ILE A 14 -1.32 7.17 8.61
C ILE A 14 -2.69 7.25 9.28
N GLU A 15 -2.82 7.99 10.37
CA GLU A 15 -4.11 8.18 11.04
C GLU A 15 -5.10 8.89 10.12
N GLN A 16 -4.65 9.89 9.37
CA GLN A 16 -5.48 10.58 8.38
C GLN A 16 -5.93 9.63 7.27
N LEU A 17 -5.03 8.74 6.82
CA LEU A 17 -5.38 7.74 5.81
C LEU A 17 -6.47 6.80 6.33
N ALA A 18 -6.32 6.34 7.57
CA ALA A 18 -7.32 5.47 8.18
C ALA A 18 -8.69 6.17 8.26
N ASP A 19 -8.70 7.46 8.60
CA ASP A 19 -9.95 8.23 8.68
C ASP A 19 -10.65 8.35 7.33
N LYS A 20 -9.91 8.33 6.23
CA LYS A 20 -10.49 8.40 4.90
C LYS A 20 -11.17 7.12 4.47
N ILE A 21 -10.79 5.99 5.07
CA ILE A 21 -11.38 4.70 4.74
C ILE A 21 -12.76 4.63 5.40
N ASP A 22 -13.79 4.73 4.59
CA ASP A 22 -15.18 4.96 5.02
C ASP A 22 -16.04 3.70 4.92
N ILE A 23 -15.42 2.53 4.87
CA ILE A 23 -16.11 1.25 4.82
C ILE A 23 -15.65 0.35 5.97
N ASP A 24 -16.46 -0.63 6.31
CA ASP A 24 -16.04 -1.67 7.24
C ASP A 24 -14.97 -2.52 6.57
N VAL A 25 -13.89 -2.81 7.29
CA VAL A 25 -12.74 -3.52 6.74
C VAL A 25 -12.59 -4.86 7.42
N ASN A 26 -12.49 -5.93 6.63
CA ASN A 26 -12.28 -7.29 7.13
C ASN A 26 -10.79 -7.66 7.16
N TYR A 27 -10.05 -7.23 6.15
CA TYR A 27 -8.63 -7.53 6.01
C TYR A 27 -7.87 -6.30 5.54
N VAL A 28 -6.66 -6.13 6.08
CA VAL A 28 -5.70 -5.16 5.57
C VAL A 28 -4.49 -5.95 5.08
N VAL A 29 -4.10 -5.73 3.84
CA VAL A 29 -2.96 -6.40 3.24
C VAL A 29 -1.89 -5.34 2.96
N GLY A 30 -0.76 -5.46 3.64
CA GLY A 30 0.37 -4.54 3.45
C GLY A 30 1.36 -5.08 2.44
N ILE A 31 1.74 -4.22 1.50
CA ILE A 31 2.83 -4.54 0.59
C ILE A 31 4.14 -4.18 1.29
N ILE A 32 4.90 -5.19 1.67
CA ILE A 32 6.16 -4.92 2.36
C ILE A 32 7.24 -4.54 1.35
N ARG A 33 8.16 -3.67 1.72
CA ARG A 33 8.40 -3.22 3.09
C ARG A 33 7.63 -1.94 3.46
N GLY A 34 7.51 -0.99 2.51
CA GLY A 34 6.97 0.34 2.77
C GLY A 34 5.54 0.38 3.29
N GLY A 35 4.72 -0.58 2.89
CA GLY A 35 3.32 -0.64 3.33
C GLY A 35 3.10 -1.30 4.67
N TYR A 36 4.13 -1.88 5.30
CA TYR A 36 3.91 -2.64 6.52
C TYR A 36 3.44 -1.79 7.70
N ILE A 37 4.17 -0.71 8.02
CA ILE A 37 3.80 0.14 9.16
C ILE A 37 2.42 0.77 8.96
N PRO A 38 2.12 1.36 7.79
CA PRO A 38 0.76 1.86 7.56
C PRO A 38 -0.30 0.78 7.67
N ALA A 39 -0.05 -0.40 7.11
CA ALA A 39 -1.02 -1.50 7.17
C ALA A 39 -1.26 -1.98 8.60
N ASP A 40 -0.20 -2.11 9.39
CA ASP A 40 -0.34 -2.53 10.79
C ASP A 40 -1.21 -1.55 11.57
N ILE A 41 -0.92 -0.27 11.46
CA ILE A 41 -1.69 0.77 12.19
C ILE A 41 -3.14 0.80 11.72
N ILE A 42 -3.37 0.79 10.41
CA ILE A 42 -4.72 0.80 9.86
C ILE A 42 -5.50 -0.43 10.32
N SER A 43 -4.87 -1.61 10.33
CA SER A 43 -5.54 -2.82 10.76
C SER A 43 -5.99 -2.74 12.22
N ARG A 44 -5.17 -2.14 13.07
CA ARG A 44 -5.53 -1.94 14.48
C ARG A 44 -6.69 -0.97 14.66
N ILE A 45 -6.65 0.16 13.93
CA ILE A 45 -7.71 1.18 13.98
C ILE A 45 -9.04 0.59 13.48
N LYS A 46 -8.99 -0.17 12.39
CA LYS A 46 -10.19 -0.74 11.76
C LYS A 46 -10.61 -2.08 12.37
N LYS A 47 -9.84 -2.62 13.30
CA LYS A 47 -10.09 -3.93 13.92
C LYS A 47 -10.19 -5.03 12.87
N ALA A 48 -9.32 -4.97 11.88
CA ALA A 48 -9.24 -5.90 10.76
C ALA A 48 -8.02 -6.81 10.92
N LYS A 49 -8.04 -7.96 10.26
CA LYS A 49 -6.90 -8.87 10.27
C LYS A 49 -5.82 -8.36 9.32
N LEU A 50 -4.57 -8.36 9.78
CA LEU A 50 -3.41 -7.94 9.02
C LEU A 50 -2.78 -9.11 8.29
N LEU A 51 -2.53 -8.93 7.00
CA LEU A 51 -1.74 -9.84 6.17
C LEU A 51 -0.71 -9.02 5.43
N CYS A 52 0.38 -9.67 5.04
CA CYS A 52 1.46 -9.00 4.31
C CYS A 52 1.87 -9.82 3.11
N LEU A 53 2.26 -9.14 2.05
CA LEU A 53 2.86 -9.78 0.88
C LEU A 53 4.02 -8.94 0.40
N ARG A 54 4.88 -9.54 -0.40
CA ARG A 54 6.00 -8.87 -1.01
C ARG A 54 5.83 -8.86 -2.52
N ALA A 55 6.08 -7.71 -3.13
CA ALA A 55 6.06 -7.56 -4.57
C ALA A 55 7.43 -7.07 -5.03
N CYS A 56 8.02 -7.75 -5.99
CA CYS A 56 9.32 -7.38 -6.54
C CYS A 56 9.26 -7.35 -8.05
N SER A 57 9.80 -6.28 -8.64
CA SER A 57 9.97 -6.20 -10.08
C SER A 57 11.31 -6.80 -10.47
N TYR A 58 11.34 -7.51 -11.59
CA TYR A 58 12.58 -8.03 -12.14
C TYR A 58 13.29 -6.95 -12.94
N LYS A 59 14.50 -6.58 -12.50
CA LYS A 59 15.29 -5.54 -13.18
C LYS A 59 15.85 -5.99 -14.52
N ASP A 60 16.11 -7.29 -14.67
CA ASP A 60 16.81 -7.83 -15.83
C ASP A 60 15.89 -8.53 -16.83
N LYS A 61 14.58 -8.41 -16.65
CA LYS A 61 13.61 -9.08 -17.52
C LYS A 61 12.69 -8.09 -18.18
N THR A 62 11.89 -8.61 -19.09
CA THR A 62 10.92 -7.83 -19.85
C THR A 62 10.20 -6.86 -18.92
N GLN A 63 10.18 -5.61 -19.31
CA GLN A 63 9.47 -4.58 -18.57
C GLN A 63 8.08 -5.08 -18.21
N GLY A 64 7.83 -5.14 -16.94
CA GLY A 64 6.50 -5.39 -16.50
C GLY A 64 6.27 -6.65 -15.73
N GLU A 65 7.23 -7.50 -15.59
CA GLU A 65 7.05 -8.68 -14.76
C GLU A 65 7.24 -8.34 -13.29
N LEU A 66 6.23 -8.67 -12.52
CA LEU A 66 6.22 -8.48 -11.09
C LEU A 66 6.04 -9.84 -10.43
N SER A 67 6.94 -10.18 -9.51
CA SER A 67 6.78 -11.38 -8.69
C SER A 67 6.12 -11.01 -7.38
N ILE A 68 5.11 -11.77 -7.02
CA ILE A 68 4.36 -11.54 -5.79
C ILE A 68 4.55 -12.75 -4.88
N TYR A 69 5.03 -12.48 -3.68
CA TYR A 69 5.24 -13.49 -2.65
C TYR A 69 4.31 -13.21 -1.48
N ASN A 70 3.46 -14.18 -1.16
CA ASN A 70 2.59 -14.06 0.00
C ASN A 70 3.36 -14.59 1.21
N MET A 71 3.68 -13.70 2.15
CA MET A 71 4.52 -14.03 3.30
C MET A 71 3.73 -14.34 4.56
N SER A 72 2.44 -14.20 4.52
CA SER A 72 1.57 -14.49 5.63
C SER A 72 0.69 -15.70 5.35
N GLU A 73 -0.23 -15.99 6.26
CA GLU A 73 -1.08 -17.16 6.16
C GLU A 73 -1.81 -17.23 4.81
N ASN A 74 -1.87 -18.44 4.27
CA ASN A 74 -2.64 -18.70 3.06
C ASN A 74 -4.11 -18.92 3.44
N ILE A 75 -4.83 -17.83 3.60
CA ILE A 75 -6.26 -17.85 3.91
C ILE A 75 -7.04 -17.20 2.78
N PRO A 76 -8.24 -17.69 2.49
CA PRO A 76 -9.09 -17.05 1.48
C PRO A 76 -9.56 -15.70 2.00
N LEU A 77 -9.32 -14.66 1.21
CA LEU A 77 -9.81 -13.32 1.52
C LEU A 77 -11.26 -13.20 1.06
N SER A 78 -12.07 -12.55 1.87
CA SER A 78 -13.46 -12.24 1.52
C SER A 78 -13.87 -10.93 2.17
N GLY A 79 -14.95 -10.34 1.71
CA GLY A 79 -15.42 -9.06 2.21
C GLY A 79 -14.54 -7.91 1.76
N ASN A 80 -14.46 -6.87 2.57
CA ASN A 80 -13.71 -5.68 2.22
C ASN A 80 -12.23 -5.82 2.61
N VAL A 81 -11.36 -5.66 1.63
CA VAL A 81 -9.91 -5.78 1.79
C VAL A 81 -9.28 -4.45 1.39
N ILE A 82 -8.44 -3.90 2.25
CA ILE A 82 -7.66 -2.71 1.93
C ILE A 82 -6.23 -3.13 1.66
N LEU A 83 -5.77 -2.88 0.45
CA LEU A 83 -4.40 -3.11 0.03
C LEU A 83 -3.60 -1.82 0.26
N VAL A 84 -2.57 -1.89 1.08
CA VAL A 84 -1.84 -0.71 1.56
C VAL A 84 -0.40 -0.72 1.09
N ASP A 85 0.04 0.40 0.54
CA ASP A 85 1.44 0.69 0.29
C ASP A 85 1.73 2.10 0.84
N ASP A 86 2.99 2.51 0.85
CA ASP A 86 3.35 3.84 1.32
C ASP A 86 3.12 4.91 0.25
N LEU A 87 3.53 4.61 -0.98
CA LEU A 87 3.55 5.59 -2.07
C LEU A 87 3.17 4.89 -3.37
N ALA A 88 2.35 5.56 -4.18
CA ALA A 88 2.07 5.14 -5.54
C ALA A 88 2.77 6.08 -6.50
N ASP A 89 3.84 5.61 -7.12
CA ASP A 89 4.62 6.39 -8.10
C ASP A 89 3.96 6.30 -9.47
N SER A 90 4.21 5.22 -10.23
CA SER A 90 3.51 4.98 -11.48
C SER A 90 2.14 4.33 -11.28
N GLY A 91 1.92 3.75 -10.12
CA GLY A 91 0.72 2.98 -9.81
C GLY A 91 0.81 1.52 -10.22
N ARG A 92 1.92 1.11 -10.81
CA ARG A 92 2.06 -0.22 -11.39
C ARG A 92 2.03 -1.33 -10.36
N THR A 93 2.82 -1.21 -9.29
CA THR A 93 2.87 -2.22 -8.23
C THR A 93 1.48 -2.42 -7.64
N LEU A 94 0.82 -1.32 -7.30
CA LEU A 94 -0.51 -1.35 -6.72
C LEU A 94 -1.53 -2.01 -7.64
N LEU A 95 -1.49 -1.67 -8.92
CA LEU A 95 -2.38 -2.23 -9.94
C LEU A 95 -2.18 -3.74 -10.09
N GLU A 96 -0.94 -4.19 -10.22
CA GLU A 96 -0.63 -5.59 -10.47
C GLU A 96 -0.94 -6.45 -9.24
N VAL A 97 -0.65 -5.96 -8.04
CA VAL A 97 -0.98 -6.68 -6.81
C VAL A 97 -2.49 -6.79 -6.65
N LYS A 98 -3.22 -5.71 -6.92
CA LYS A 98 -4.68 -5.74 -6.85
C LYS A 98 -5.26 -6.77 -7.82
N LYS A 99 -4.75 -6.81 -9.05
CA LYS A 99 -5.18 -7.79 -10.05
C LYS A 99 -4.93 -9.22 -9.58
N TYR A 100 -3.74 -9.46 -9.03
CA TYR A 100 -3.37 -10.78 -8.53
C TYR A 100 -4.32 -11.22 -7.41
N LEU A 101 -4.54 -10.37 -6.42
CA LEU A 101 -5.41 -10.70 -5.29
C LEU A 101 -6.86 -10.89 -5.76
N SER A 102 -7.31 -10.10 -6.73
CA SER A 102 -8.68 -10.22 -7.26
C SER A 102 -8.88 -11.55 -8.00
N ARG A 103 -7.85 -12.03 -8.69
CA ARG A 103 -7.91 -13.34 -9.35
C ARG A 103 -7.93 -14.50 -8.36
N CYS A 104 -7.15 -14.38 -7.28
CA CYS A 104 -7.03 -15.44 -6.28
C CYS A 104 -8.20 -15.46 -5.30
N HIS A 105 -8.86 -14.32 -5.08
CA HIS A 105 -9.88 -14.16 -4.03
C HIS A 105 -11.12 -13.49 -4.61
N LYS A 106 -11.96 -14.28 -5.26
CA LYS A 106 -13.10 -13.75 -6.03
C LYS A 106 -14.21 -13.16 -5.15
N ASN A 107 -14.23 -13.51 -3.87
CA ASN A 107 -15.22 -12.99 -2.94
C ASN A 107 -14.74 -11.75 -2.19
N ALA A 108 -13.56 -11.23 -2.53
CA ALA A 108 -12.98 -10.06 -1.91
C ALA A 108 -13.27 -8.81 -2.75
N ASN A 109 -13.66 -7.74 -2.06
CA ASN A 109 -13.75 -6.41 -2.63
C ASN A 109 -12.49 -5.65 -2.22
N ILE A 110 -11.57 -5.48 -3.17
CA ILE A 110 -10.25 -4.93 -2.87
C ILE A 110 -10.20 -3.47 -3.24
N LYS A 111 -9.87 -2.64 -2.25
CA LYS A 111 -9.61 -1.21 -2.44
C LYS A 111 -8.18 -0.91 -2.02
N THR A 112 -7.63 0.15 -2.58
CA THR A 112 -6.22 0.49 -2.40
C THR A 112 -6.07 1.76 -1.58
N ALA A 113 -5.01 1.81 -0.77
CA ALA A 113 -4.72 2.96 0.08
C ALA A 113 -3.21 3.20 0.13
N VAL A 114 -2.81 4.46 -0.05
CA VAL A 114 -1.42 4.89 0.09
C VAL A 114 -1.38 6.23 0.83
N ILE A 115 -0.24 6.53 1.44
CA ILE A 115 -0.07 7.84 2.07
C ILE A 115 0.09 8.91 0.99
N TRP A 116 1.01 8.66 0.03
CA TRP A 116 1.33 9.62 -1.03
C TRP A 116 1.02 9.03 -2.40
N ASN A 117 0.29 9.80 -3.20
CA ASN A 117 0.07 9.48 -4.60
C ASN A 117 0.81 10.49 -5.46
N LYS A 118 1.67 10.01 -6.36
CA LYS A 118 2.34 10.91 -7.29
C LYS A 118 1.41 11.32 -8.41
N SER A 119 1.48 12.58 -8.80
CA SER A 119 0.65 13.09 -9.90
C SER A 119 0.98 12.43 -11.23
N SER A 120 2.17 11.80 -11.34
CA SER A 120 2.54 11.00 -12.52
C SER A 120 1.84 9.64 -12.58
N ASN A 121 1.13 9.23 -11.52
CA ASN A 121 0.40 7.99 -11.50
C ASN A 121 -0.78 8.04 -12.47
N THR A 122 -0.65 7.34 -13.57
CA THR A 122 -1.68 7.25 -14.61
C THR A 122 -2.29 5.86 -14.74
N LEU A 123 -1.72 4.86 -14.06
CA LEU A 123 -2.14 3.47 -14.19
C LEU A 123 -3.24 3.07 -13.22
N ALA A 124 -3.11 3.51 -11.96
CA ALA A 124 -4.07 3.12 -10.94
C ALA A 124 -4.10 4.16 -9.82
N LYS A 125 -5.07 5.05 -9.90
CA LYS A 125 -5.28 6.00 -8.81
C LYS A 125 -5.75 5.22 -7.58
N PRO A 126 -5.11 5.42 -6.41
CA PRO A 126 -5.56 4.75 -5.18
C PRO A 126 -6.98 5.16 -4.82
N ASP A 127 -7.71 4.25 -4.21
CA ASP A 127 -9.06 4.56 -3.72
C ASP A 127 -8.98 5.56 -2.56
N TYR A 128 -7.95 5.44 -1.74
CA TYR A 128 -7.72 6.33 -0.60
C TYR A 128 -6.28 6.79 -0.58
N TYR A 129 -6.04 8.08 -0.39
CA TYR A 129 -4.70 8.63 -0.20
C TYR A 129 -4.78 9.94 0.56
N VAL A 130 -3.67 10.33 1.19
CA VAL A 130 -3.65 11.55 2.00
C VAL A 130 -3.30 12.76 1.14
N SER A 131 -2.26 12.67 0.33
CA SER A 131 -1.86 13.82 -0.49
C SER A 131 -1.30 13.40 -1.83
N ASP A 132 -1.58 14.25 -2.83
CA ASP A 132 -0.91 14.19 -4.12
C ASP A 132 0.42 14.91 -4.00
N VAL A 133 1.48 14.28 -4.48
CA VAL A 133 2.81 14.90 -4.52
C VAL A 133 3.27 15.01 -5.97
N GLY A 134 3.96 16.08 -6.26
CA GLY A 134 4.48 16.34 -7.61
C GLY A 134 5.82 15.66 -7.81
N SER A 135 6.81 16.46 -8.18
CA SER A 135 8.16 15.96 -8.43
C SER A 135 8.99 15.81 -7.15
N GLU A 136 8.43 16.08 -6.00
CA GLU A 136 9.13 15.95 -4.73
C GLU A 136 9.49 14.50 -4.44
N TRP A 137 10.69 14.30 -3.94
CA TRP A 137 11.13 13.01 -3.45
C TRP A 137 10.84 12.93 -1.96
N ILE A 138 9.97 12.00 -1.57
CA ILE A 138 9.59 11.82 -0.16
C ILE A 138 10.63 10.95 0.51
N VAL A 139 11.28 11.48 1.55
CA VAL A 139 12.21 10.72 2.39
C VAL A 139 11.49 10.39 3.69
N GLN A 140 11.24 9.11 3.89
CA GLN A 140 10.48 8.63 5.03
C GLN A 140 11.37 8.47 6.27
N PRO A 141 10.79 8.51 7.48
CA PRO A 141 11.60 8.62 8.69
C PRO A 141 12.50 7.41 8.96
N PHE A 142 12.12 6.22 8.49
CA PHE A 142 12.92 5.02 8.72
C PHE A 142 14.03 4.82 7.68
N GLU A 143 14.06 5.62 6.62
CA GLU A 143 15.09 5.48 5.58
C GLU A 143 16.50 5.75 6.10
N LYS A 144 16.62 6.48 7.20
CA LYS A 144 17.92 6.70 7.87
C LYS A 144 18.56 5.42 8.38
N TYR A 145 17.79 4.35 8.51
CA TYR A 145 18.31 3.06 8.97
C TYR A 145 18.74 2.15 7.81
N GLY A 146 18.63 2.63 6.60
CA GLY A 146 18.98 1.89 5.40
C GLY A 146 17.76 1.30 4.68
N ASP A 147 18.05 0.70 3.56
CA ASP A 147 17.01 0.09 2.72
C ASP A 147 16.60 -1.29 3.18
#